data_fac10c9b7783bd372d012496b730a005
#
_entry.id   fac10c9b7783bd372d012496b730a005
#
_cell.length_a   1.000
_cell.length_b   1.000
_cell.length_c   1.000
_cell.angle_alpha   90.00
_cell.angle_beta   90.00
_cell.angle_gamma   90.00
#
_symmetry.space_group_name_H-M   'P 1'
#
loop_
_entity.id
_entity.type
_entity.pdbx_description
1 polymer ?
#
loop_
_entity_poly.entity_id
_entity_poly.type
_entity_poly.pdbx_seq_one_letter_code
_entity_poly.pdbx_strand_id
1 'polypeptide(L)'
;FDPNQQVVYECLLNAGFGKIAIAGIMGNIHAESSFNTKWSGDQGSVGICQWLPPRSDNLEAYANSVSGSKTDIAIQAAFILEEGTSSGTYEDSQAVTCFNFLKDTDTINSVKKAADYFTALYERCYNQDTWEDVKSACANSSWLTLDRFSQEPNICNSKYYLDTPSRRGYAESYYSCLLKI
;
A
#
# COMPACT_ATOMS: atom_id res chain seq x y z
N PHE A 1 12.53 10.10 10.32
CA PHE A 1 11.38 9.22 10.52
C PHE A 1 11.08 9.08 12.01
N ASP A 2 9.81 8.97 12.37
CA ASP A 2 9.46 8.49 13.71
C ASP A 2 9.74 6.97 13.84
N PRO A 3 9.68 6.40 15.07
CA PRO A 3 10.03 4.99 15.26
C PRO A 3 9.22 4.01 14.40
N ASN A 4 7.92 4.22 14.22
CA ASN A 4 7.09 3.34 13.40
C ASN A 4 7.44 3.45 11.91
N GLN A 5 7.66 4.66 11.42
CA GLN A 5 8.10 4.92 10.06
C GLN A 5 9.45 4.27 9.77
N GLN A 6 10.38 4.34 10.73
CA GLN A 6 11.70 3.73 10.60
C GLN A 6 11.61 2.21 10.46
N VAL A 7 10.79 1.54 11.27
CA VAL A 7 10.60 0.09 11.19
C VAL A 7 10.03 -0.32 9.83
N VAL A 8 9.02 0.39 9.34
CA VAL A 8 8.43 0.11 8.01
C VAL A 8 9.46 0.34 6.91
N TYR A 9 10.20 1.46 6.96
CA TYR A 9 11.26 1.76 6.00
C TYR A 9 12.30 0.64 5.93
N GLU A 10 12.85 0.23 7.07
CA GLU A 10 13.88 -0.82 7.14
C GLU A 10 13.34 -2.17 6.64
N CYS A 11 12.12 -2.50 6.99
CA CYS A 11 11.45 -3.72 6.53
C CYS A 11 11.36 -3.76 4.99
N LEU A 12 10.90 -2.68 4.37
CA LEU A 12 10.77 -2.57 2.91
C LEU A 12 12.14 -2.54 2.21
N LEU A 13 13.12 -1.83 2.78
CA LEU A 13 14.47 -1.76 2.26
C LEU A 13 15.13 -3.14 2.25
N ASN A 14 15.03 -3.88 3.35
CA ASN A 14 15.55 -5.24 3.48
C ASN A 14 14.85 -6.23 2.54
N ALA A 15 13.61 -5.98 2.18
CA ALA A 15 12.86 -6.75 1.19
C ALA A 15 13.22 -6.40 -0.27
N GLY A 16 14.16 -5.46 -0.48
CA GLY A 16 14.69 -5.11 -1.79
C GLY A 16 13.88 -4.08 -2.59
N PHE A 17 13.00 -3.32 -1.93
CA PHE A 17 12.31 -2.22 -2.59
C PHE A 17 13.25 -1.02 -2.79
N GLY A 18 13.16 -0.36 -3.96
CA GLY A 18 13.85 0.89 -4.23
C GLY A 18 13.20 2.10 -3.52
N LYS A 19 13.95 3.19 -3.35
CA LYS A 19 13.48 4.41 -2.65
C LYS A 19 12.16 4.97 -3.21
N ILE A 20 11.94 4.90 -4.50
CA ILE A 20 10.69 5.34 -5.16
C ILE A 20 9.51 4.49 -4.69
N ALA A 21 9.64 3.17 -4.72
CA ALA A 21 8.61 2.24 -4.27
C ALA A 21 8.32 2.40 -2.77
N ILE A 22 9.36 2.46 -1.95
CA ILE A 22 9.23 2.68 -0.50
C ILE A 22 8.46 3.97 -0.21
N ALA A 23 8.81 5.07 -0.88
CA ALA A 23 8.11 6.33 -0.70
C ALA A 23 6.62 6.24 -1.07
N GLY A 24 6.29 5.55 -2.15
CA GLY A 24 4.90 5.30 -2.56
C GLY A 24 4.11 4.49 -1.53
N ILE A 25 4.71 3.42 -1.00
CA ILE A 25 4.10 2.59 0.06
C ILE A 25 3.90 3.40 1.33
N MET A 26 4.95 4.09 1.81
CA MET A 26 4.89 4.90 3.03
C MET A 26 3.88 6.05 2.93
N GLY A 27 3.73 6.64 1.75
CA GLY A 27 2.71 7.67 1.48
C GLY A 27 1.29 7.15 1.66
N ASN A 28 1.02 5.93 1.20
CA ASN A 28 -0.27 5.26 1.41
C ASN A 28 -0.53 4.94 2.88
N ILE A 29 0.43 4.33 3.56
CA ILE A 29 0.33 4.01 5.00
C ILE A 29 0.07 5.28 5.82
N HIS A 30 0.70 6.40 5.45
CA HIS A 30 0.44 7.68 6.11
C HIS A 30 -1.02 8.11 5.93
N ALA A 31 -1.53 8.03 4.72
CA ALA A 31 -2.92 8.39 4.43
C ALA A 31 -3.93 7.48 5.16
N GLU A 32 -3.63 6.18 5.28
CA GLU A 32 -4.51 5.22 5.94
C GLU A 32 -4.60 5.41 7.46
N SER A 33 -3.48 5.62 8.12
CA SER A 33 -3.42 5.55 9.59
C SER A 33 -2.39 6.46 10.24
N SER A 34 -1.58 7.19 9.46
CA SER A 34 -0.38 7.88 9.97
C SER A 34 0.55 6.95 10.75
N PHE A 35 0.68 5.70 10.31
CA PHE A 35 1.46 4.62 10.98
C PHE A 35 0.96 4.23 12.37
N ASN A 36 -0.30 4.51 12.69
CA ASN A 36 -0.90 4.09 13.96
C ASN A 36 -1.37 2.63 13.87
N THR A 37 -0.63 1.75 14.52
CA THR A 37 -0.89 0.30 14.52
C THR A 37 -2.19 -0.12 15.20
N LYS A 38 -2.75 0.76 16.02
CA LYS A 38 -4.00 0.53 16.78
C LYS A 38 -5.21 1.23 16.14
N TRP A 39 -5.00 1.88 15.00
CA TRP A 39 -6.10 2.57 14.34
C TRP A 39 -7.16 1.57 13.90
N SER A 40 -8.40 1.85 14.30
CA SER A 40 -9.58 1.11 13.87
C SER A 40 -10.49 2.10 13.13
N GLY A 41 -10.70 1.84 11.87
CA GLY A 41 -11.54 2.67 11.02
C GLY A 41 -12.97 2.12 10.90
N ASP A 42 -13.72 2.71 9.98
CA ASP A 42 -15.05 2.26 9.63
C ASP A 42 -15.02 0.80 9.12
N GLN A 43 -16.13 0.10 9.32
CA GLN A 43 -16.30 -1.30 8.90
C GLN A 43 -15.33 -2.31 9.56
N GLY A 44 -14.68 -1.92 10.66
CA GLY A 44 -13.77 -2.80 11.39
C GLY A 44 -12.38 -2.94 10.75
N SER A 45 -11.98 -2.00 9.91
CA SER A 45 -10.61 -1.96 9.40
C SER A 45 -9.59 -1.73 10.52
N VAL A 46 -8.40 -2.31 10.41
CA VAL A 46 -7.39 -2.29 11.47
C VAL A 46 -5.98 -2.03 10.94
N GLY A 47 -5.16 -1.40 11.79
CA GLY A 47 -3.73 -1.28 11.60
C GLY A 47 -3.29 -0.26 10.55
N ILE A 48 -2.00 -0.33 10.20
CA ILE A 48 -1.36 0.73 9.38
C ILE A 48 -1.88 0.80 7.95
N CYS A 49 -2.36 -0.29 7.37
CA CYS A 49 -2.96 -0.35 6.03
C CYS A 49 -4.49 -0.50 6.07
N GLN A 50 -5.12 -0.32 7.23
CA GLN A 50 -6.56 -0.42 7.39
C GLN A 50 -7.15 -1.70 6.78
N TRP A 51 -6.55 -2.84 7.12
CA TRP A 51 -7.00 -4.16 6.62
C TRP A 51 -8.43 -4.47 7.05
N LEU A 52 -9.25 -4.84 6.09
CA LEU A 52 -10.59 -5.38 6.29
C LEU A 52 -10.60 -6.92 6.26
N PRO A 53 -11.59 -7.60 6.85
CA PRO A 53 -11.75 -9.04 6.66
C PRO A 53 -11.83 -9.42 5.16
N PRO A 54 -11.20 -10.54 4.74
CA PRO A 54 -10.48 -11.52 5.56
C PRO A 54 -9.02 -11.16 5.87
N ARG A 55 -8.49 -10.06 5.32
CA ARG A 55 -7.07 -9.67 5.49
C ARG A 55 -6.73 -9.33 6.95
N SER A 56 -7.64 -8.69 7.68
CA SER A 56 -7.46 -8.43 9.12
C SER A 56 -7.41 -9.72 9.96
N ASP A 57 -8.17 -10.74 9.57
CA ASP A 57 -8.14 -12.05 10.23
C ASP A 57 -6.81 -12.77 9.92
N ASN A 58 -6.31 -12.62 8.70
CA ASN A 58 -5.00 -13.13 8.30
C ASN A 58 -3.86 -12.44 9.06
N LEU A 59 -3.94 -11.13 9.29
CA LEU A 59 -2.97 -10.39 10.13
C LEU A 59 -2.94 -10.98 11.55
N GLU A 60 -4.09 -11.26 12.15
CA GLU A 60 -4.17 -11.86 13.48
C GLU A 60 -3.58 -13.28 13.49
N ALA A 61 -3.91 -14.09 12.49
CA ALA A 61 -3.35 -15.44 12.35
C ALA A 61 -1.83 -15.41 12.15
N TYR A 62 -1.32 -14.50 11.33
CA TYR A 62 0.11 -14.28 11.15
C TYR A 62 0.79 -13.89 12.45
N ALA A 63 0.27 -12.89 13.16
CA ALA A 63 0.82 -12.46 14.44
C ALA A 63 0.91 -13.62 15.44
N ASN A 64 -0.15 -14.42 15.54
CA ASN A 64 -0.17 -15.61 16.40
C ASN A 64 0.86 -16.65 15.99
N SER A 65 1.07 -16.87 14.69
CA SER A 65 2.04 -17.85 14.16
C SER A 65 3.49 -17.53 14.54
N VAL A 66 3.80 -16.24 14.72
CA VAL A 66 5.13 -15.78 15.13
C VAL A 66 5.20 -15.38 16.60
N SER A 67 4.20 -15.72 17.40
CA SER A 67 4.10 -15.37 18.83
C SER A 67 4.17 -13.88 19.10
N GLY A 68 3.66 -13.06 18.17
CA GLY A 68 3.65 -11.60 18.24
C GLY A 68 2.25 -11.04 18.48
N SER A 69 2.13 -9.71 18.42
CA SER A 69 0.86 -8.99 18.53
C SER A 69 0.51 -8.33 17.19
N LYS A 70 -0.76 -8.44 16.80
CA LYS A 70 -1.26 -7.74 15.60
C LYS A 70 -1.17 -6.20 15.69
N THR A 71 -0.89 -5.64 16.87
CA THR A 71 -0.68 -4.21 17.06
C THR A 71 0.81 -3.82 17.10
N ASP A 72 1.72 -4.76 16.90
CA ASP A 72 3.14 -4.50 16.78
C ASP A 72 3.47 -3.99 15.37
N ILE A 73 4.21 -2.89 15.29
CA ILE A 73 4.60 -2.29 14.00
C ILE A 73 5.46 -3.23 13.16
N ALA A 74 6.36 -3.99 13.78
CA ALA A 74 7.22 -4.94 13.07
C ALA A 74 6.39 -6.09 12.48
N ILE A 75 5.37 -6.56 13.20
CA ILE A 75 4.43 -7.57 12.72
C ILE A 75 3.61 -7.05 11.54
N GLN A 76 3.07 -5.84 11.66
CA GLN A 76 2.29 -5.23 10.57
C GLN A 76 3.12 -4.95 9.33
N ALA A 77 4.35 -4.46 9.49
CA ALA A 77 5.29 -4.26 8.38
C ALA A 77 5.67 -5.59 7.70
N ALA A 78 5.93 -6.63 8.49
CA ALA A 78 6.21 -7.97 7.95
C ALA A 78 4.98 -8.57 7.25
N PHE A 79 3.78 -8.34 7.76
CA PHE A 79 2.55 -8.84 7.15
C PHE A 79 2.28 -8.23 5.77
N ILE A 80 2.64 -6.96 5.54
CA ILE A 80 2.62 -6.37 4.20
C ILE A 80 3.44 -7.23 3.22
N LEU A 81 4.62 -7.69 3.65
CA LEU A 81 5.49 -8.53 2.83
C LEU A 81 4.92 -9.94 2.62
N GLU A 82 4.31 -10.51 3.65
CA GLU A 82 3.67 -11.83 3.57
C GLU A 82 2.54 -11.85 2.54
N GLU A 83 1.68 -10.83 2.52
CA GLU A 83 0.62 -10.71 1.52
C GLU A 83 1.18 -10.59 0.10
N GLY A 84 2.30 -9.89 -0.08
CA GLY A 84 2.95 -9.67 -1.38
C GLY A 84 3.93 -10.76 -1.80
N THR A 85 4.07 -11.84 -1.02
CA THR A 85 4.97 -12.94 -1.33
C THR A 85 4.24 -14.10 -2.00
N SER A 86 4.63 -14.42 -3.22
CA SER A 86 4.08 -15.56 -3.98
C SER A 86 4.33 -16.88 -3.26
N SER A 87 3.30 -17.72 -3.19
CA SER A 87 3.31 -19.02 -2.51
C SER A 87 3.49 -18.94 -0.99
N GLY A 88 3.29 -17.77 -0.38
CA GLY A 88 3.21 -17.60 1.06
C GLY A 88 1.88 -18.08 1.64
N THR A 89 1.86 -18.34 2.95
CA THR A 89 0.64 -18.79 3.66
C THR A 89 -0.48 -17.73 3.60
N TYR A 90 -0.11 -16.46 3.57
CA TYR A 90 -1.03 -15.33 3.57
C TYR A 90 -1.01 -14.57 2.24
N GLU A 91 -0.60 -15.25 1.16
CA GLU A 91 -0.55 -14.67 -0.18
C GLU A 91 -1.88 -14.01 -0.56
N ASP A 92 -1.78 -12.78 -1.02
CA ASP A 92 -2.86 -12.06 -1.69
C ASP A 92 -2.43 -11.77 -3.13
N SER A 93 -3.17 -12.30 -4.09
CA SER A 93 -2.78 -12.23 -5.51
C SER A 93 -2.64 -10.81 -6.06
N GLN A 94 -3.40 -9.86 -5.50
CA GLN A 94 -3.30 -8.45 -5.90
C GLN A 94 -2.09 -7.78 -5.25
N ALA A 95 -1.79 -8.10 -3.99
CA ALA A 95 -0.57 -7.65 -3.32
C ALA A 95 0.68 -8.19 -4.02
N VAL A 96 0.68 -9.46 -4.43
CA VAL A 96 1.77 -10.05 -5.24
C VAL A 96 1.93 -9.30 -6.55
N THR A 97 0.84 -9.03 -7.27
CA THR A 97 0.87 -8.25 -8.52
C THR A 97 1.41 -6.84 -8.28
N CYS A 98 0.96 -6.17 -7.22
CA CYS A 98 1.44 -4.86 -6.81
C CYS A 98 2.96 -4.86 -6.58
N PHE A 99 3.47 -5.84 -5.84
CA PHE A 99 4.88 -5.92 -5.51
C PHE A 99 5.75 -6.22 -6.71
N ASN A 100 5.28 -7.04 -7.64
CA ASN A 100 5.97 -7.27 -8.91
C ASN A 100 6.15 -5.97 -9.69
N PHE A 101 5.11 -5.12 -9.75
CA PHE A 101 5.23 -3.79 -10.36
C PHE A 101 6.18 -2.88 -9.59
N LEU A 102 6.04 -2.80 -8.27
CA LEU A 102 6.85 -1.89 -7.43
C LEU A 102 8.33 -2.24 -7.42
N LYS A 103 8.69 -3.49 -7.68
CA LYS A 103 10.09 -3.95 -7.81
C LYS A 103 10.64 -3.77 -9.22
N ASP A 104 9.79 -3.57 -10.21
CA ASP A 104 10.20 -3.29 -11.59
C ASP A 104 10.49 -1.79 -11.76
N THR A 105 11.77 -1.44 -11.72
CA THR A 105 12.23 -0.05 -11.83
C THR A 105 12.01 0.57 -13.19
N ASP A 106 11.84 -0.22 -14.25
CA ASP A 106 11.52 0.27 -15.58
C ASP A 106 10.06 0.72 -15.65
N THR A 107 9.18 -0.01 -14.98
CA THR A 107 7.76 0.34 -14.85
C THR A 107 7.56 1.46 -13.84
N ILE A 108 8.13 1.35 -12.64
CA ILE A 108 7.94 2.31 -11.54
C ILE A 108 9.11 3.30 -11.48
N ASN A 109 9.01 4.34 -12.30
CA ASN A 109 10.03 5.37 -12.44
C ASN A 109 9.69 6.73 -11.80
N SER A 110 8.56 6.82 -11.11
CA SER A 110 8.15 8.01 -10.35
C SER A 110 7.43 7.66 -9.06
N VAL A 111 7.55 8.54 -8.08
CA VAL A 111 6.93 8.38 -6.75
C VAL A 111 5.40 8.38 -6.85
N LYS A 112 4.85 9.23 -7.71
CA LYS A 112 3.39 9.28 -7.96
C LYS A 112 2.89 7.94 -8.49
N LYS A 113 3.60 7.39 -9.47
CA LYS A 113 3.26 6.09 -10.05
C LYS A 113 3.33 4.97 -9.01
N ALA A 114 4.35 4.96 -8.17
CA ALA A 114 4.47 4.00 -7.07
C ALA A 114 3.29 4.11 -6.08
N ALA A 115 2.94 5.35 -5.70
CA ALA A 115 1.79 5.59 -4.83
C ALA A 115 0.48 5.08 -5.46
N ASP A 116 0.24 5.39 -6.73
CA ASP A 116 -0.98 5.00 -7.45
C ASP A 116 -1.12 3.48 -7.56
N TYR A 117 -0.04 2.77 -7.89
CA TYR A 117 -0.08 1.32 -7.98
C TYR A 117 -0.36 0.66 -6.63
N PHE A 118 0.26 1.16 -5.57
CA PHE A 118 -0.03 0.64 -4.22
C PHE A 118 -1.47 0.96 -3.80
N THR A 119 -1.95 2.18 -4.06
CA THR A 119 -3.35 2.55 -3.81
C THR A 119 -4.32 1.63 -4.54
N ALA A 120 -4.08 1.37 -5.82
CA ALA A 120 -4.99 0.61 -6.67
C ALA A 120 -4.96 -0.90 -6.35
N LEU A 121 -3.79 -1.49 -6.19
CA LEU A 121 -3.63 -2.94 -6.09
C LEU A 121 -3.56 -3.45 -4.65
N TYR A 122 -2.93 -2.70 -3.75
CA TYR A 122 -2.77 -3.13 -2.37
C TYR A 122 -3.87 -2.58 -1.47
N GLU A 123 -4.10 -1.26 -1.45
CA GLU A 123 -5.13 -0.63 -0.61
C GLU A 123 -6.54 -0.76 -1.19
N ARG A 124 -6.66 -0.88 -2.51
CA ARG A 124 -7.94 -1.11 -3.22
C ARG A 124 -8.96 -0.02 -2.98
N CYS A 125 -8.49 1.22 -2.88
CA CYS A 125 -9.30 2.40 -2.64
C CYS A 125 -10.06 2.85 -3.89
N TYR A 126 -10.95 2.03 -4.45
CA TYR A 126 -11.74 2.37 -5.63
C TYR A 126 -13.17 1.88 -5.49
N ASN A 127 -14.06 2.50 -6.27
CA ASN A 127 -15.43 2.09 -6.35
C ASN A 127 -15.52 0.72 -7.05
N GLN A 128 -16.41 -0.14 -6.55
CA GLN A 128 -16.64 -1.47 -7.10
C GLN A 128 -17.01 -1.45 -8.60
N ASP A 129 -17.70 -0.40 -9.07
CA ASP A 129 -18.08 -0.22 -10.46
C ASP A 129 -16.89 0.09 -11.39
N THR A 130 -15.78 0.62 -10.86
CA THR A 130 -14.56 0.92 -11.61
C THR A 130 -13.48 -0.13 -11.48
N TRP A 131 -13.75 -1.18 -10.70
CA TRP A 131 -12.77 -2.21 -10.37
C TRP A 131 -12.17 -2.92 -11.59
N GLU A 132 -12.99 -3.32 -12.54
CA GLU A 132 -12.51 -4.02 -13.73
C GLU A 132 -11.63 -3.10 -14.61
N ASP A 133 -11.97 -1.81 -14.67
CA ASP A 133 -11.18 -0.82 -15.38
C ASP A 133 -9.84 -0.57 -14.70
N VAL A 134 -9.82 -0.49 -13.36
CA VAL A 134 -8.59 -0.35 -12.57
C VAL A 134 -7.71 -1.59 -12.72
N LYS A 135 -8.27 -2.80 -12.62
CA LYS A 135 -7.53 -4.05 -12.85
C LYS A 135 -6.94 -4.11 -14.25
N SER A 136 -7.73 -3.75 -15.25
CA SER A 136 -7.28 -3.73 -16.65
C SER A 136 -6.16 -2.71 -16.87
N ALA A 137 -6.28 -1.52 -16.29
CA ALA A 137 -5.24 -0.49 -16.35
C ALA A 137 -3.93 -0.95 -15.70
N CYS A 138 -4.01 -1.61 -14.55
CA CYS A 138 -2.84 -2.18 -13.86
C CYS A 138 -2.22 -3.32 -14.67
N ALA A 139 -3.04 -4.26 -15.16
CA ALA A 139 -2.59 -5.40 -15.95
C ALA A 139 -1.86 -4.99 -17.24
N ASN A 140 -2.31 -3.90 -17.87
CA ASN A 140 -1.70 -3.35 -19.07
C ASN A 140 -0.57 -2.34 -18.78
N SER A 141 -0.15 -2.19 -17.52
CA SER A 141 0.84 -1.20 -17.10
C SER A 141 0.48 0.24 -17.52
N SER A 142 -0.81 0.54 -17.63
CA SER A 142 -1.31 1.82 -18.12
C SER A 142 -1.47 2.83 -16.98
N TRP A 143 -0.34 3.36 -16.51
CA TRP A 143 -0.36 4.39 -15.47
C TRP A 143 -1.14 5.64 -15.86
N LEU A 144 -1.12 6.01 -17.17
CA LEU A 144 -1.90 7.16 -17.66
C LEU A 144 -3.40 6.97 -17.38
N THR A 145 -3.90 5.74 -17.45
CA THR A 145 -5.29 5.43 -17.09
C THR A 145 -5.52 5.55 -15.59
N LEU A 146 -4.60 5.05 -14.76
CA LEU A 146 -4.67 5.23 -13.30
C LEU A 146 -4.56 6.70 -12.89
N ASP A 147 -3.67 7.46 -13.52
CA ASP A 147 -3.54 8.90 -13.29
C ASP A 147 -4.84 9.64 -13.66
N ARG A 148 -5.48 9.25 -14.77
CA ARG A 148 -6.77 9.77 -15.15
C ARG A 148 -7.86 9.47 -14.14
N PHE A 149 -7.95 8.24 -13.63
CA PHE A 149 -8.90 7.88 -12.57
C PHE A 149 -8.69 8.71 -11.30
N SER A 150 -7.46 9.13 -11.00
CA SER A 150 -7.15 9.97 -9.86
C SER A 150 -7.56 11.43 -10.02
N GLN A 151 -7.71 11.90 -11.25
CA GLN A 151 -8.00 13.31 -11.59
C GLN A 151 -9.48 13.57 -11.90
N GLU A 152 -10.25 12.52 -12.23
CA GLU A 152 -11.66 12.65 -12.59
C GLU A 152 -12.58 12.26 -11.43
N PRO A 153 -13.10 13.26 -10.65
CA PRO A 153 -13.99 12.99 -9.52
C PRO A 153 -15.26 12.23 -9.91
N ASN A 154 -15.67 12.28 -11.17
CA ASN A 154 -16.86 11.63 -11.69
C ASN A 154 -16.68 10.13 -11.98
N ILE A 155 -15.43 9.67 -12.13
CA ILE A 155 -15.12 8.25 -12.31
C ILE A 155 -14.98 7.57 -10.95
N CYS A 156 -14.48 8.32 -9.95
CA CYS A 156 -14.43 7.92 -8.55
C CYS A 156 -15.61 8.53 -7.80
N ASN A 157 -16.84 8.27 -8.24
CA ASN A 157 -18.02 8.93 -7.69
C ASN A 157 -18.14 8.68 -6.19
N SER A 158 -17.84 9.68 -5.40
CA SER A 158 -18.20 9.92 -4.01
C SER A 158 -17.89 8.79 -3.02
N LYS A 159 -17.42 9.05 -1.88
CA LYS A 159 -17.26 8.22 -0.69
C LYS A 159 -16.07 7.26 -0.63
N TYR A 160 -15.53 6.78 -1.76
CA TYR A 160 -14.33 5.92 -1.83
C TYR A 160 -13.37 6.47 -2.88
N TYR A 161 -13.15 7.74 -2.80
CA TYR A 161 -12.14 8.46 -3.57
C TYR A 161 -10.77 7.84 -3.33
N LEU A 162 -9.99 7.63 -4.38
CA LEU A 162 -8.62 7.13 -4.29
C LEU A 162 -7.71 8.00 -3.40
N ASP A 163 -8.19 9.15 -2.93
CA ASP A 163 -7.41 10.15 -2.16
C ASP A 163 -5.97 10.32 -2.68
N THR A 164 -5.83 10.17 -3.99
CA THR A 164 -4.53 10.13 -4.67
C THR A 164 -3.72 11.39 -4.46
N PRO A 165 -4.31 12.61 -4.42
CA PRO A 165 -3.54 13.81 -4.14
C PRO A 165 -2.84 13.76 -2.78
N SER A 166 -3.52 13.33 -1.71
CA SER A 166 -2.92 13.21 -0.38
C SER A 166 -1.86 12.11 -0.34
N ARG A 167 -2.15 10.95 -0.90
CA ARG A 167 -1.21 9.81 -0.96
C ARG A 167 0.05 10.14 -1.75
N ARG A 168 -0.09 10.80 -2.90
CA ARG A 168 1.03 11.30 -3.70
C ARG A 168 1.82 12.36 -2.96
N GLY A 169 1.17 13.31 -2.29
CA GLY A 169 1.82 14.36 -1.50
C GLY A 169 2.65 13.79 -0.37
N TYR A 170 2.13 12.84 0.39
CA TYR A 170 2.89 12.13 1.42
C TYR A 170 4.06 11.35 0.81
N ALA A 171 3.84 10.64 -0.29
CA ALA A 171 4.90 9.89 -0.97
C ALA A 171 6.05 10.81 -1.44
N GLU A 172 5.75 11.97 -2.01
CA GLU A 172 6.76 12.96 -2.41
C GLU A 172 7.54 13.48 -1.19
N SER A 173 6.87 13.70 -0.06
CA SER A 173 7.51 14.11 1.19
C SER A 173 8.47 13.03 1.70
N TYR A 174 8.06 11.77 1.73
CA TYR A 174 8.93 10.65 2.11
C TYR A 174 10.11 10.50 1.15
N TYR A 175 9.88 10.60 -0.14
CA TYR A 175 10.97 10.52 -1.12
C TYR A 175 12.03 11.60 -0.91
N SER A 176 11.59 12.83 -0.62
CA SER A 176 12.49 13.93 -0.31
C SER A 176 13.34 13.66 0.95
N CYS A 177 12.80 12.95 1.93
CA CYS A 177 13.55 12.49 3.09
C CYS A 177 14.54 11.38 2.71
N LEU A 178 14.11 10.40 1.91
CA LEU A 178 14.94 9.25 1.50
C LEU A 178 16.13 9.65 0.61
N LEU A 179 16.05 10.76 -0.09
CA LEU A 179 17.18 11.28 -0.87
C LEU A 179 18.31 11.87 -0.01
N LYS A 180 18.04 12.12 1.27
CA LYS A 180 19.02 12.70 2.22
C LYS A 180 19.78 11.64 3.04
N ILE A 181 19.36 10.40 2.93
CA ILE A 181 19.98 9.21 3.52
C ILE A 181 20.57 8.33 2.43
#